data_9beaa8e7d530cb3e068817f372eafdd3
#
_entry.id   9beaa8e7d530cb3e068817f372eafdd3
#
_cell.length_a   1.000
_cell.length_b   1.000
_cell.length_c   1.000
_cell.angle_alpha   90.00
_cell.angle_beta   90.00
_cell.angle_gamma   90.00
#
_symmetry.space_group_name_H-M   'P 1'
#
loop_
_entity.id
_entity.type
_entity.pdbx_description
1 polymer ?
#
loop_
_entity_poly.entity_id
_entity_poly.type
_entity_poly.pdbx_seq_one_letter_code
_entity_poly.pdbx_strand_id
1 'polypeptide(L)'
;MARISTYQFDQQVTKDDFVIGSDAVTKITRNYKLQDLADFFGTLQAVLGDKFAYIYDQTTNYTSLEKQRISFNNRSQLNTQFSGITEIYLHKLNDLDVDVTSYFQSLLDEGLLKFNNGSRTTDYGVYRVQGVEELQNNVLKISVDLLTSNGTITDDQTVVISSTVKADRHYKTILMDGDVWQIEHNLGKFPSITVVDTANNVIYADVKYDDLNNVTITFASSVTGYAYFN
;
A
#
# COMPACT_ATOMS: atom_id res chain seq x y z
N MET A 1 12.44 -20.77 43.22
CA MET A 1 12.14 -20.20 41.89
C MET A 1 10.73 -19.59 41.95
N ALA A 2 10.63 -18.28 41.69
CA ALA A 2 9.32 -17.63 41.57
C ALA A 2 8.61 -18.13 40.30
N ARG A 3 7.35 -18.52 40.42
CA ARG A 3 6.55 -18.93 39.26
C ARG A 3 5.94 -17.68 38.62
N ILE A 4 6.02 -17.55 37.29
CA ILE A 4 5.44 -16.43 36.52
C ILE A 4 3.96 -16.25 36.83
N SER A 5 3.23 -17.33 37.15
CA SER A 5 1.80 -17.33 37.51
C SER A 5 1.47 -16.66 38.85
N THR A 6 2.48 -16.21 39.62
CA THR A 6 2.28 -15.54 40.92
C THR A 6 2.31 -14.03 40.81
N TYR A 7 2.63 -13.47 39.64
CA TYR A 7 2.63 -12.04 39.41
C TYR A 7 1.22 -11.54 39.04
N GLN A 8 0.84 -10.39 39.57
CA GLN A 8 -0.40 -9.73 39.18
C GLN A 8 -0.29 -9.22 37.74
N PHE A 9 -1.39 -9.31 37.00
CA PHE A 9 -1.46 -8.69 35.68
C PHE A 9 -1.47 -7.17 35.83
N ASP A 10 -0.57 -6.51 35.10
CA ASP A 10 -0.65 -5.06 34.92
C ASP A 10 -1.77 -4.74 33.93
N GLN A 11 -2.71 -3.90 34.37
CA GLN A 11 -3.85 -3.48 33.55
C GLN A 11 -3.57 -2.19 32.77
N GLN A 12 -2.44 -1.53 33.04
CA GLN A 12 -2.05 -0.25 32.41
C GLN A 12 -0.62 -0.35 31.86
N VAL A 13 -0.45 -1.15 30.82
CA VAL A 13 0.85 -1.28 30.15
C VAL A 13 1.26 0.06 29.55
N THR A 14 2.48 0.52 29.91
CA THR A 14 3.06 1.78 29.46
C THR A 14 4.31 1.53 28.61
N LYS A 15 4.75 2.57 27.88
CA LYS A 15 5.98 2.51 27.07
C LYS A 15 7.26 2.27 27.91
N ASP A 16 7.21 2.60 29.21
CA ASP A 16 8.35 2.49 30.12
C ASP A 16 8.41 1.13 30.83
N ASP A 17 7.42 0.26 30.65
CA ASP A 17 7.42 -1.10 31.16
C ASP A 17 8.46 -1.98 30.47
N PHE A 18 8.82 -3.10 31.12
CA PHE A 18 9.89 -3.97 30.65
C PHE A 18 9.37 -5.38 30.34
N VAL A 19 9.91 -5.96 29.28
CA VAL A 19 9.80 -7.37 28.97
C VAL A 19 11.14 -8.05 29.19
N ILE A 20 11.11 -9.24 29.78
CA ILE A 20 12.30 -10.06 29.98
C ILE A 20 12.49 -10.99 28.79
N GLY A 21 13.66 -10.95 28.18
CA GLY A 21 14.02 -11.83 27.08
C GLY A 21 15.48 -12.28 27.15
N SER A 22 15.87 -13.21 26.29
CA SER A 22 17.25 -13.67 26.17
C SER A 22 17.89 -13.09 24.91
N ASP A 23 19.07 -12.50 25.08
CA ASP A 23 19.89 -12.07 23.95
C ASP A 23 20.33 -13.29 23.12
N ALA A 24 20.11 -13.24 21.82
CA ALA A 24 20.35 -14.38 20.92
C ALA A 24 21.83 -14.74 20.78
N VAL A 25 22.72 -13.76 20.92
CA VAL A 25 24.17 -13.92 20.76
C VAL A 25 24.85 -14.29 22.09
N THR A 26 24.63 -13.50 23.13
CA THR A 26 25.30 -13.65 24.41
C THR A 26 24.61 -14.67 25.33
N LYS A 27 23.36 -15.06 25.03
CA LYS A 27 22.51 -15.93 25.86
C LYS A 27 22.22 -15.38 27.26
N ILE A 28 22.45 -14.10 27.47
CA ILE A 28 22.19 -13.42 28.73
C ILE A 28 20.75 -12.95 28.77
N THR A 29 20.09 -13.12 29.92
CA THR A 29 18.74 -12.57 30.14
C THR A 29 18.82 -11.06 30.32
N ARG A 30 18.00 -10.33 29.60
CA ARG A 30 17.95 -8.86 29.58
C ARG A 30 16.52 -8.35 29.72
N ASN A 31 16.40 -7.14 30.24
CA ASN A 31 15.16 -6.38 30.21
C ASN A 31 15.16 -5.50 28.96
N TYR A 32 14.05 -5.53 28.23
CA TYR A 32 13.79 -4.68 27.06
C TYR A 32 12.62 -3.76 27.38
N LYS A 33 12.78 -2.46 27.17
CA LYS A 33 11.65 -1.53 27.27
C LYS A 33 10.61 -1.83 26.20
N LEU A 34 9.35 -1.68 26.53
CA LEU A 34 8.26 -1.84 25.55
C LEU A 34 8.37 -0.84 24.41
N GLN A 35 8.84 0.38 24.67
CA GLN A 35 9.12 1.36 23.63
C GLN A 35 10.17 0.85 22.63
N ASP A 36 11.30 0.33 23.12
CA ASP A 36 12.37 -0.17 22.25
C ASP A 36 11.90 -1.36 21.39
N LEU A 37 11.04 -2.22 21.95
CA LEU A 37 10.41 -3.32 21.22
C LEU A 37 9.39 -2.80 20.18
N ALA A 38 8.59 -1.80 20.54
CA ALA A 38 7.64 -1.18 19.62
C ALA A 38 8.36 -0.50 18.44
N ASP A 39 9.47 0.19 18.73
CA ASP A 39 10.31 0.84 17.71
C ASP A 39 10.97 -0.22 16.82
N PHE A 40 11.48 -1.30 17.39
CA PHE A 40 12.03 -2.44 16.63
C PHE A 40 10.96 -3.11 15.74
N PHE A 41 9.77 -3.38 16.28
CA PHE A 41 8.67 -3.94 15.49
C PHE A 41 8.14 -2.94 14.45
N GLY A 42 8.13 -1.64 14.77
CA GLY A 42 7.83 -0.58 13.81
C GLY A 42 8.82 -0.57 12.65
N THR A 43 10.11 -0.72 12.94
CA THR A 43 11.17 -0.85 11.92
C THR A 43 11.00 -2.13 11.10
N LEU A 44 10.73 -3.27 11.73
CA LEU A 44 10.43 -4.53 11.02
C LEU A 44 9.17 -4.41 10.16
N GLN A 45 8.16 -3.71 10.64
CA GLN A 45 6.91 -3.49 9.89
C GLN A 45 7.13 -2.55 8.71
N ALA A 46 8.06 -1.59 8.82
CA ALA A 46 8.52 -0.77 7.69
C ALA A 46 9.30 -1.61 6.64
N VAL A 47 9.97 -2.68 7.09
CA VAL A 47 10.70 -3.62 6.20
C VAL A 47 9.79 -4.71 5.62
N LEU A 48 8.80 -5.17 6.39
CA LEU A 48 7.94 -6.31 6.05
C LEU A 48 6.51 -5.89 5.65
N GLY A 49 6.15 -4.64 5.85
CA GLY A 49 4.84 -4.09 5.54
C GLY A 49 4.96 -2.83 4.68
N ASP A 50 3.95 -2.54 3.91
CA ASP A 50 3.83 -1.42 2.98
C ASP A 50 3.77 -0.05 3.68
N LYS A 51 4.67 0.19 4.65
CA LYS A 51 4.76 1.46 5.38
C LYS A 51 6.17 2.01 5.37
N PHE A 52 6.31 3.25 4.93
CA PHE A 52 7.55 4.01 4.95
C PHE A 52 7.37 5.27 5.78
N ALA A 53 8.43 5.67 6.48
CA ALA A 53 8.47 6.94 7.19
C ALA A 53 9.46 7.89 6.49
N TYR A 54 9.01 9.12 6.26
CA TYR A 54 9.80 10.20 5.71
C TYR A 54 9.64 11.44 6.59
N ILE A 55 10.61 12.34 6.53
CA ILE A 55 10.52 13.65 7.16
C ILE A 55 10.05 14.65 6.10
N TYR A 56 8.98 15.37 6.37
CA TYR A 56 8.48 16.39 5.47
C TYR A 56 9.46 17.56 5.40
N ASP A 57 9.75 18.01 4.19
CA ASP A 57 10.65 19.11 3.87
C ASP A 57 9.92 20.11 2.98
N GLN A 58 9.82 21.35 3.43
CA GLN A 58 9.21 22.44 2.66
C GLN A 58 10.11 22.98 1.55
N THR A 59 11.17 22.28 1.16
CA THR A 59 12.08 22.74 0.12
C THR A 59 11.39 23.08 -1.20
N THR A 60 11.93 24.04 -1.91
CA THR A 60 11.53 24.36 -3.29
C THR A 60 12.37 23.63 -4.31
N ASN A 61 13.51 23.12 -3.90
CA ASN A 61 14.45 22.41 -4.76
C ASN A 61 14.26 20.91 -4.59
N TYR A 62 13.28 20.37 -5.29
CA TYR A 62 12.93 18.94 -5.23
C TYR A 62 14.08 18.02 -5.65
N THR A 63 14.99 18.48 -6.52
CA THR A 63 16.12 17.67 -6.99
C THR A 63 17.27 17.59 -6.00
N SER A 64 17.18 18.22 -4.83
CA SER A 64 18.19 18.19 -3.77
C SER A 64 17.66 17.63 -2.45
N LEU A 65 16.58 16.84 -2.49
CA LEU A 65 16.06 16.17 -1.29
C LEU A 65 17.11 15.21 -0.73
N GLU A 66 17.38 15.35 0.56
CA GLU A 66 18.22 14.41 1.30
C GLU A 66 17.50 13.08 1.51
N LYS A 67 18.25 12.06 1.90
CA LYS A 67 17.67 10.77 2.32
C LYS A 67 16.58 10.97 3.37
N GLN A 68 15.54 10.14 3.33
CA GLN A 68 14.41 10.19 4.24
C GLN A 68 13.57 11.46 4.17
N ARG A 69 13.81 12.33 3.18
CA ARG A 69 13.01 13.55 2.99
C ARG A 69 11.94 13.35 1.92
N ILE A 70 10.79 13.96 2.18
CA ILE A 70 9.64 14.03 1.28
C ILE A 70 9.16 15.47 1.19
N SER A 71 8.78 15.92 0.00
CA SER A 71 8.19 17.23 -0.23
C SER A 71 6.97 17.14 -1.14
N PHE A 72 6.13 18.16 -1.12
CA PHE A 72 4.91 18.23 -1.92
C PHE A 72 4.89 19.51 -2.78
N ASN A 73 4.24 19.43 -3.95
CA ASN A 73 4.09 20.60 -4.81
C ASN A 73 3.19 21.70 -4.20
N ASN A 74 2.27 21.31 -3.33
CA ASN A 74 1.34 22.22 -2.64
C ASN A 74 1.87 22.61 -1.26
N ARG A 75 3.03 23.26 -1.24
CA ARG A 75 3.60 23.75 0.02
C ARG A 75 3.09 25.14 0.39
N SER A 76 2.93 25.37 1.68
CA SER A 76 2.65 26.67 2.26
C SER A 76 3.70 26.98 3.32
N GLN A 77 4.03 28.25 3.52
CA GLN A 77 5.06 28.65 4.48
C GLN A 77 4.74 28.30 5.94
N LEU A 78 3.47 28.05 6.26
CA LEU A 78 3.04 27.73 7.62
C LEU A 78 2.60 26.26 7.75
N ASN A 79 1.72 25.82 6.87
CA ASN A 79 1.16 24.49 6.91
C ASN A 79 0.85 24.02 5.49
N THR A 80 1.32 22.87 5.10
CA THR A 80 0.93 22.24 3.83
C THR A 80 -0.32 21.44 4.01
N GLN A 81 -1.36 21.74 3.25
CA GLN A 81 -2.62 21.00 3.27
C GLN A 81 -2.52 19.75 2.41
N PHE A 82 -3.01 18.63 2.90
CA PHE A 82 -3.09 17.40 2.09
C PHE A 82 -4.04 17.52 0.89
N SER A 83 -5.00 18.46 0.93
CA SER A 83 -6.03 18.60 -0.11
C SER A 83 -5.55 19.10 -1.47
N GLY A 84 -4.38 19.72 -1.55
CA GLY A 84 -3.90 20.31 -2.81
C GLY A 84 -2.69 19.61 -3.40
N ILE A 85 -2.31 18.44 -2.90
CA ILE A 85 -1.15 17.71 -3.38
C ILE A 85 -1.51 16.98 -4.68
N THR A 86 -0.77 17.25 -5.74
CA THR A 86 -0.85 16.55 -7.04
C THR A 86 0.47 15.93 -7.44
N GLU A 87 1.58 16.35 -6.81
CA GLU A 87 2.91 15.79 -7.02
C GLU A 87 3.62 15.63 -5.67
N ILE A 88 4.27 14.51 -5.53
CA ILE A 88 5.03 14.12 -4.34
C ILE A 88 6.46 13.88 -4.78
N TYR A 89 7.41 14.43 -4.05
CA TYR A 89 8.83 14.27 -4.29
C TYR A 89 9.45 13.62 -3.06
N LEU A 90 10.18 12.53 -3.24
CA LEU A 90 10.87 11.85 -2.15
C LEU A 90 12.20 11.28 -2.61
N HIS A 91 13.15 11.18 -1.69
CA HIS A 91 14.39 10.47 -1.96
C HIS A 91 14.09 8.98 -2.11
N LYS A 92 14.61 8.32 -3.15
CA LYS A 92 14.28 6.91 -3.46
C LYS A 92 14.80 5.90 -2.43
N LEU A 93 15.81 6.28 -1.65
CA LEU A 93 16.27 5.47 -0.52
C LEU A 93 15.53 5.89 0.74
N ASN A 94 14.86 4.94 1.38
CA ASN A 94 14.22 5.14 2.67
C ASN A 94 15.24 5.18 3.83
N ASP A 95 14.78 5.21 5.06
CA ASP A 95 15.57 5.22 6.28
C ASP A 95 16.46 3.97 6.47
N LEU A 96 16.16 2.88 5.78
CA LEU A 96 16.90 1.61 5.78
C LEU A 96 17.80 1.44 4.55
N ASP A 97 18.03 2.50 3.77
CA ASP A 97 18.77 2.47 2.50
C ASP A 97 18.16 1.53 1.43
N VAL A 98 16.88 1.23 1.54
CA VAL A 98 16.13 0.42 0.54
C VAL A 98 15.60 1.34 -0.55
N ASP A 99 15.84 0.97 -1.82
CA ASP A 99 15.26 1.64 -2.99
C ASP A 99 13.77 1.30 -3.12
N VAL A 100 12.93 2.32 -2.98
CA VAL A 100 11.46 2.17 -3.00
C VAL A 100 10.85 2.42 -4.39
N THR A 101 11.66 2.58 -5.43
CA THR A 101 11.18 2.86 -6.80
C THR A 101 10.20 1.79 -7.29
N SER A 102 10.60 0.52 -7.20
CA SER A 102 9.76 -0.61 -7.64
C SER A 102 8.44 -0.69 -6.86
N TYR A 103 8.47 -0.33 -5.57
CA TYR A 103 7.26 -0.28 -4.76
C TYR A 103 6.26 0.74 -5.32
N PHE A 104 6.68 1.99 -5.55
CA PHE A 104 5.78 3.00 -6.10
C PHE A 104 5.34 2.69 -7.52
N GLN A 105 6.21 2.09 -8.35
CA GLN A 105 5.85 1.63 -9.68
C GLN A 105 4.78 0.54 -9.66
N SER A 106 4.77 -0.34 -8.66
CA SER A 106 3.73 -1.38 -8.51
C SER A 106 2.35 -0.82 -8.16
N LEU A 107 2.27 0.45 -7.75
CA LEU A 107 1.03 1.14 -7.44
C LEU A 107 0.41 1.85 -8.66
N LEU A 108 1.10 1.90 -9.79
CA LEU A 108 0.49 2.33 -11.05
C LEU A 108 -0.70 1.42 -11.35
N ASP A 109 -1.70 1.96 -12.06
CA ASP A 109 -2.92 1.24 -12.39
C ASP A 109 -3.81 0.84 -11.18
N GLU A 110 -4.11 1.84 -10.32
CA GLU A 110 -5.11 1.81 -9.24
C GLU A 110 -4.60 1.53 -7.82
N GLY A 111 -3.29 1.51 -7.58
CA GLY A 111 -2.76 1.53 -6.23
C GLY A 111 -3.14 2.84 -5.51
N LEU A 112 -3.51 2.73 -4.23
CA LEU A 112 -3.80 3.88 -3.39
C LEU A 112 -2.64 4.11 -2.43
N LEU A 113 -2.21 5.37 -2.35
CA LEU A 113 -1.29 5.84 -1.32
C LEU A 113 -2.05 6.59 -0.25
N LYS A 114 -1.75 6.29 0.99
CA LYS A 114 -2.20 7.07 2.14
C LYS A 114 -1.00 7.68 2.84
N PHE A 115 -1.02 9.00 2.98
CA PHE A 115 -0.07 9.76 3.79
C PHE A 115 -0.75 10.16 5.10
N ASN A 116 -0.09 9.88 6.20
CA ASN A 116 -0.52 10.32 7.51
C ASN A 116 0.55 11.23 8.13
N ASN A 117 0.13 12.27 8.81
CA ASN A 117 1.00 12.96 9.75
C ASN A 117 1.32 12.00 10.91
N GLY A 118 2.59 11.70 11.12
CA GLY A 118 3.03 10.75 12.16
C GLY A 118 2.65 11.17 13.58
N SER A 119 2.52 12.48 13.82
CA SER A 119 2.14 13.03 15.12
C SER A 119 0.61 13.20 15.28
N ARG A 120 -0.14 13.20 14.17
CA ARG A 120 -1.59 13.42 14.13
C ARG A 120 -2.24 12.47 13.12
N THR A 121 -2.66 11.32 13.55
CA THR A 121 -3.26 10.30 12.68
C THR A 121 -4.58 10.74 12.02
N THR A 122 -5.20 11.82 12.53
CA THR A 122 -6.38 12.46 11.93
C THR A 122 -6.05 13.32 10.73
N ASP A 123 -4.77 13.70 10.55
CA ASP A 123 -4.28 14.52 9.46
C ASP A 123 -3.70 13.58 8.40
N TYR A 124 -4.38 13.48 7.26
CA TYR A 124 -4.05 12.51 6.22
C TYR A 124 -4.47 12.94 4.82
N GLY A 125 -3.89 12.31 3.82
CA GLY A 125 -4.35 12.32 2.43
C GLY A 125 -4.34 10.93 1.84
N VAL A 126 -5.35 10.60 1.04
CA VAL A 126 -5.45 9.36 0.26
C VAL A 126 -5.48 9.73 -1.21
N TYR A 127 -4.60 9.12 -1.97
CA TYR A 127 -4.36 9.47 -3.37
C TYR A 127 -4.30 8.20 -4.23
N ARG A 128 -4.68 8.35 -5.50
CA ARG A 128 -4.41 7.37 -6.55
C ARG A 128 -3.10 7.73 -7.23
N VAL A 129 -2.22 6.76 -7.45
CA VAL A 129 -0.96 6.95 -8.18
C VAL A 129 -1.25 7.00 -9.68
N GLN A 130 -0.78 8.07 -10.33
CA GLN A 130 -0.93 8.28 -11.77
C GLN A 130 0.38 8.10 -12.54
N GLY A 131 1.51 8.34 -11.90
CA GLY A 131 2.80 8.22 -12.54
C GLY A 131 3.93 8.20 -11.53
N VAL A 132 5.03 7.54 -11.88
CA VAL A 132 6.28 7.52 -11.11
C VAL A 132 7.42 7.80 -12.06
N GLU A 133 8.20 8.84 -11.78
CA GLU A 133 9.33 9.31 -12.56
C GLU A 133 10.55 9.44 -11.65
N GLU A 134 11.69 8.91 -12.09
CA GLU A 134 12.96 9.12 -11.40
C GLU A 134 13.61 10.41 -11.94
N LEU A 135 13.84 11.35 -11.04
CA LEU A 135 14.52 12.60 -11.30
C LEU A 135 16.02 12.48 -10.99
N GLN A 136 16.76 13.58 -11.17
CA GLN A 136 18.17 13.65 -10.77
C GLN A 136 18.33 13.47 -9.25
N ASN A 137 19.55 13.06 -8.82
CA ASN A 137 19.95 12.93 -7.42
C ASN A 137 19.09 11.97 -6.59
N ASN A 138 18.67 10.86 -7.18
CA ASN A 138 17.89 9.81 -6.49
C ASN A 138 16.53 10.29 -5.95
N VAL A 139 15.92 11.25 -6.58
CA VAL A 139 14.58 11.72 -6.23
C VAL A 139 13.54 11.06 -7.12
N LEU A 140 12.47 10.58 -6.52
CA LEU A 140 11.27 10.13 -7.22
C LEU A 140 10.23 11.24 -7.20
N LYS A 141 9.63 11.48 -8.35
CA LYS A 141 8.42 12.26 -8.49
C LYS A 141 7.24 11.31 -8.70
N ILE A 142 6.22 11.43 -7.87
CA ILE A 142 5.01 10.63 -7.94
C ILE A 142 3.85 11.59 -8.22
N SER A 143 3.23 11.42 -9.37
CA SER A 143 2.02 12.16 -9.74
C SER A 143 0.79 11.45 -9.15
N VAL A 144 -0.12 12.21 -8.54
CA VAL A 144 -1.24 11.64 -7.80
C VAL A 144 -2.53 12.43 -8.00
N ASP A 145 -3.65 11.71 -7.90
CA ASP A 145 -5.00 12.29 -7.81
C ASP A 145 -5.55 12.11 -6.40
N LEU A 146 -6.05 13.19 -5.83
CA LEU A 146 -6.66 13.18 -4.49
C LEU A 146 -8.00 12.45 -4.50
N LEU A 147 -8.18 11.53 -3.56
CA LEU A 147 -9.48 10.89 -3.28
C LEU A 147 -10.15 11.50 -2.05
N THR A 148 -9.41 11.64 -0.96
CA THR A 148 -9.89 12.27 0.27
C THR A 148 -8.73 12.75 1.12
N SER A 149 -8.95 13.80 1.90
CA SER A 149 -7.93 14.31 2.83
C SER A 149 -8.53 15.02 4.02
N ASN A 150 -7.73 15.17 5.05
CA ASN A 150 -8.02 16.01 6.22
C ASN A 150 -6.70 16.55 6.79
N GLY A 151 -6.72 17.78 7.29
CA GLY A 151 -5.63 18.37 8.04
C GLY A 151 -4.41 18.77 7.20
N THR A 152 -3.31 18.98 7.90
CA THR A 152 -2.09 19.61 7.39
C THR A 152 -0.83 18.92 7.91
N ILE A 153 0.31 19.25 7.31
CA ILE A 153 1.63 18.91 7.80
C ILE A 153 2.54 20.14 7.80
N THR A 154 3.43 20.21 8.76
CA THR A 154 4.45 21.27 8.88
C THR A 154 5.84 20.70 8.65
N ASP A 155 6.79 21.59 8.37
CA ASP A 155 8.19 21.23 8.17
C ASP A 155 8.74 20.38 9.32
N ASP A 156 9.67 19.47 8.99
CA ASP A 156 10.28 18.50 9.91
C ASP A 156 9.34 17.51 10.61
N GLN A 157 8.06 17.46 10.25
CA GLN A 157 7.17 16.43 10.75
C GLN A 157 7.31 15.11 9.98
N THR A 158 7.08 14.01 10.67
CA THR A 158 7.09 12.68 10.06
C THR A 158 5.84 12.46 9.21
N VAL A 159 6.05 12.02 7.97
CA VAL A 159 5.02 11.48 7.09
C VAL A 159 5.12 9.96 7.09
N VAL A 160 4.05 9.29 7.47
CA VAL A 160 3.94 7.83 7.34
C VAL A 160 3.19 7.52 6.06
N ILE A 161 3.84 6.80 5.17
CA ILE A 161 3.29 6.35 3.89
C ILE A 161 2.80 4.91 4.06
N SER A 162 1.57 4.65 3.67
CA SER A 162 1.03 3.31 3.53
C SER A 162 0.32 3.18 2.19
N SER A 163 0.29 1.99 1.63
CA SER A 163 -0.48 1.72 0.41
C SER A 163 -1.55 0.68 0.68
N THR A 164 -2.55 0.71 -0.15
CA THR A 164 -3.41 -0.44 -0.37
C THR A 164 -3.11 -0.96 -1.77
N VAL A 165 -2.55 -2.16 -1.84
CA VAL A 165 -2.47 -2.88 -3.11
C VAL A 165 -3.90 -3.09 -3.60
N LYS A 166 -4.08 -3.01 -4.90
CA LYS A 166 -5.33 -3.36 -5.56
C LYS A 166 -5.87 -4.67 -4.94
N ALA A 167 -7.03 -4.62 -4.33
CA ALA A 167 -7.73 -5.84 -3.93
C ALA A 167 -7.86 -6.72 -5.17
N ASP A 168 -7.72 -8.03 -5.02
CA ASP A 168 -7.84 -8.96 -6.13
C ASP A 168 -9.19 -8.70 -6.82
N ARG A 169 -9.12 -8.09 -8.01
CA ARG A 169 -10.33 -7.69 -8.73
C ARG A 169 -10.98 -8.92 -9.28
N HIS A 170 -12.28 -8.96 -9.12
CA HIS A 170 -13.15 -9.91 -9.79
C HIS A 170 -14.14 -9.17 -10.68
N TYR A 171 -14.57 -9.83 -11.73
CA TYR A 171 -15.55 -9.32 -12.67
C TYR A 171 -16.63 -10.41 -12.91
N LYS A 172 -17.86 -9.97 -13.06
CA LYS A 172 -18.98 -10.83 -13.46
C LYS A 172 -19.63 -10.22 -14.69
N THR A 173 -19.86 -11.02 -15.72
CA THR A 173 -20.59 -10.55 -16.90
C THR A 173 -22.05 -10.22 -16.58
N ILE A 174 -22.68 -9.40 -17.43
CA ILE A 174 -24.14 -9.42 -17.58
C ILE A 174 -24.55 -10.78 -18.13
N LEU A 175 -25.85 -11.04 -18.21
CA LEU A 175 -26.37 -12.25 -18.86
C LEU A 175 -25.90 -12.29 -20.32
N MET A 176 -25.14 -13.32 -20.68
CA MET A 176 -24.59 -13.56 -22.00
C MET A 176 -25.41 -14.67 -22.67
N ASP A 177 -25.47 -14.66 -24.00
CA ASP A 177 -26.12 -15.69 -24.81
C ASP A 177 -25.34 -15.91 -26.12
N GLY A 178 -25.19 -17.16 -26.54
CA GLY A 178 -24.49 -17.51 -27.77
C GLY A 178 -23.48 -18.64 -27.58
N ASP A 179 -22.87 -19.06 -28.67
CA ASP A 179 -21.82 -20.07 -28.73
C ASP A 179 -20.40 -19.47 -28.61
N VAL A 180 -20.27 -18.14 -28.76
CA VAL A 180 -19.03 -17.39 -28.58
C VAL A 180 -19.31 -16.14 -27.76
N TRP A 181 -18.62 -15.99 -26.64
CA TRP A 181 -18.67 -14.78 -25.81
C TRP A 181 -17.35 -14.03 -25.90
N GLN A 182 -17.39 -12.80 -26.36
CA GLN A 182 -16.26 -11.87 -26.31
C GLN A 182 -16.47 -10.93 -25.13
N ILE A 183 -15.52 -10.94 -24.19
CA ILE A 183 -15.68 -10.29 -22.88
C ILE A 183 -14.48 -9.38 -22.62
N GLU A 184 -14.76 -8.11 -22.41
CA GLU A 184 -13.82 -7.12 -21.90
C GLU A 184 -13.98 -7.03 -20.38
N HIS A 185 -13.06 -7.61 -19.62
CA HIS A 185 -13.14 -7.66 -18.16
C HIS A 185 -12.30 -6.57 -17.47
N ASN A 186 -11.33 -5.96 -18.14
CA ASN A 186 -10.49 -4.86 -17.64
C ASN A 186 -9.79 -5.12 -16.29
N LEU A 187 -9.37 -6.38 -16.06
CA LEU A 187 -8.71 -6.78 -14.81
C LEU A 187 -7.20 -6.54 -14.83
N GLY A 188 -6.60 -6.31 -16.00
CA GLY A 188 -5.16 -6.14 -16.17
C GLY A 188 -4.34 -7.39 -15.84
N LYS A 189 -4.95 -8.58 -15.87
CA LYS A 189 -4.34 -9.88 -15.56
C LYS A 189 -5.00 -10.99 -16.38
N PHE A 190 -4.44 -12.20 -16.37
CA PHE A 190 -5.12 -13.40 -16.83
C PHE A 190 -5.89 -14.04 -15.66
N PRO A 191 -7.20 -13.82 -15.52
CA PRO A 191 -7.99 -14.27 -14.40
C PRO A 191 -8.33 -15.77 -14.50
N SER A 192 -8.63 -16.40 -13.37
CA SER A 192 -9.34 -17.68 -13.37
C SER A 192 -10.80 -17.44 -13.78
N ILE A 193 -11.33 -18.26 -14.69
CA ILE A 193 -12.66 -18.06 -15.27
C ILE A 193 -13.55 -19.25 -14.91
N THR A 194 -14.75 -18.95 -14.40
CA THR A 194 -15.82 -19.92 -14.16
C THR A 194 -17.05 -19.49 -14.92
N VAL A 195 -17.57 -20.34 -15.81
CA VAL A 195 -18.80 -20.10 -16.55
C VAL A 195 -19.94 -20.89 -15.91
N VAL A 196 -21.11 -20.28 -15.78
CA VAL A 196 -22.32 -20.93 -15.27
C VAL A 196 -23.53 -20.65 -16.17
N ASP A 197 -24.47 -21.61 -16.23
CA ASP A 197 -25.78 -21.41 -16.85
C ASP A 197 -26.70 -20.55 -15.99
N THR A 198 -27.93 -20.33 -16.45
CA THR A 198 -28.96 -19.59 -15.70
C THR A 198 -29.44 -20.28 -14.44
N ALA A 199 -29.15 -21.58 -14.28
CA ALA A 199 -29.43 -22.36 -13.07
C ALA A 199 -28.22 -22.43 -12.11
N ASN A 200 -27.12 -21.71 -12.41
CA ASN A 200 -25.83 -21.71 -11.69
C ASN A 200 -25.06 -23.03 -11.75
N ASN A 201 -25.29 -23.89 -12.75
CA ASN A 201 -24.45 -25.05 -12.99
C ASN A 201 -23.18 -24.62 -13.74
N VAL A 202 -22.02 -25.13 -13.33
CA VAL A 202 -20.74 -24.85 -14.03
C VAL A 202 -20.76 -25.51 -15.42
N ILE A 203 -20.38 -24.75 -16.43
CA ILE A 203 -20.26 -25.17 -17.82
C ILE A 203 -18.79 -25.16 -18.22
N TYR A 204 -18.33 -26.17 -18.92
CA TYR A 204 -17.00 -26.21 -19.49
C TYR A 204 -17.01 -25.60 -20.90
N ALA A 205 -16.03 -24.76 -21.17
CA ALA A 205 -15.86 -24.07 -22.45
C ALA A 205 -14.38 -23.94 -22.78
N ASP A 206 -14.07 -23.69 -24.03
CA ASP A 206 -12.74 -23.31 -24.45
C ASP A 206 -12.53 -21.83 -24.18
N VAL A 207 -11.48 -21.52 -23.41
CA VAL A 207 -11.13 -20.16 -23.01
C VAL A 207 -9.85 -19.74 -23.70
N LYS A 208 -9.89 -18.63 -24.43
CA LYS A 208 -8.73 -17.99 -25.04
C LYS A 208 -8.58 -16.58 -24.44
N TYR A 209 -7.45 -16.32 -23.81
CA TYR A 209 -7.07 -14.97 -23.41
C TYR A 209 -6.54 -14.22 -24.63
N ASP A 210 -7.23 -13.17 -25.04
CA ASP A 210 -6.79 -12.34 -26.17
C ASP A 210 -5.73 -11.34 -25.72
N ASP A 211 -5.88 -10.78 -24.52
CA ASP A 211 -4.88 -9.97 -23.79
C ASP A 211 -5.19 -9.93 -22.29
N LEU A 212 -4.55 -9.00 -21.53
CA LEU A 212 -4.74 -8.83 -20.08
C LEU A 212 -6.13 -8.32 -19.67
N ASN A 213 -6.95 -7.88 -20.63
CA ASN A 213 -8.25 -7.27 -20.39
C ASN A 213 -9.39 -7.94 -21.15
N ASN A 214 -9.07 -8.75 -22.16
CA ASN A 214 -10.02 -9.35 -23.07
C ASN A 214 -9.89 -10.87 -23.12
N VAL A 215 -11.04 -11.55 -23.19
CA VAL A 215 -11.11 -13.00 -23.32
C VAL A 215 -12.22 -13.40 -24.27
N THR A 216 -11.97 -14.47 -25.05
CA THR A 216 -12.97 -15.14 -25.87
C THR A 216 -13.26 -16.51 -25.25
N ILE A 217 -14.55 -16.78 -24.99
CA ILE A 217 -15.04 -18.07 -24.49
C ILE A 217 -15.89 -18.72 -25.59
N THR A 218 -15.55 -19.96 -25.96
CA THR A 218 -16.25 -20.69 -27.04
C THR A 218 -16.89 -21.97 -26.50
N PHE A 219 -18.14 -22.18 -26.86
CA PHE A 219 -18.95 -23.33 -26.46
C PHE A 219 -19.23 -24.23 -27.66
N ALA A 220 -19.51 -25.51 -27.42
CA ALA A 220 -19.89 -26.47 -28.44
C ALA A 220 -21.32 -26.20 -29.00
N SER A 221 -22.15 -25.47 -28.27
CA SER A 221 -23.50 -25.04 -28.64
C SER A 221 -23.85 -23.76 -27.88
N SER A 222 -24.86 -23.02 -28.34
CA SER A 222 -25.31 -21.78 -27.67
C SER A 222 -25.63 -22.04 -26.20
N VAL A 223 -25.10 -21.16 -25.36
CA VAL A 223 -25.25 -21.16 -23.88
C VAL A 223 -25.76 -19.79 -23.46
N THR A 224 -26.72 -19.80 -22.53
CA THR A 224 -27.16 -18.59 -21.83
C THR A 224 -26.72 -18.66 -20.38
N GLY A 225 -25.96 -17.63 -19.89
CA GLY A 225 -25.42 -17.67 -18.55
C GLY A 225 -24.50 -16.51 -18.21
N TYR A 226 -23.59 -16.74 -17.27
CA TYR A 226 -22.65 -15.76 -16.76
C TYR A 226 -21.23 -16.32 -16.71
N ALA A 227 -20.24 -15.44 -16.83
CA ALA A 227 -18.85 -15.76 -16.54
C ALA A 227 -18.36 -14.93 -15.34
N TYR A 228 -17.65 -15.58 -14.43
CA TYR A 228 -17.00 -15.00 -13.25
C TYR A 228 -15.48 -15.08 -13.45
N PHE A 229 -14.81 -13.98 -13.16
CA PHE A 229 -13.37 -13.77 -13.33
C PHE A 229 -12.76 -13.41 -11.97
N ASN A 230 -11.74 -14.15 -11.51
CA ASN A 230 -11.10 -13.97 -10.20
C ASN A 230 -9.58 -13.82 -10.34
#